data_bb9d5414a87f7bb956a9e0bc4029b66f
#
_entry.id   bb9d5414a87f7bb956a9e0bc4029b66f
#
_cell.length_a   1.000
_cell.length_b   1.000
_cell.length_c   1.000
_cell.angle_alpha   90.00
_cell.angle_beta   90.00
_cell.angle_gamma   90.00
#
_symmetry.space_group_name_H-M   'P 1'
#
loop_
_entity.id
_entity.type
_entity.pdbx_description
1 polymer ?
#
loop_
_entity_poly.entity_id
_entity_poly.type
_entity_poly.pdbx_seq_one_letter_code
_entity_poly.pdbx_strand_id
1 'polypeptide(L)'
;SAASDVYKRQPISSNQLLGIGYADDNTNPYTDGIKFALFDVSNPQKPTVLDSKVIHNATSEAQDNHKAILVNGKSSFVIPYEDVNFENGYTVNLKAGSIAFEVKDNKINISKKYATKVLSSDIVRSTIFDNAVYTFNGGEYVNSFSLEN
;
A
#
# COMPACT_ATOMS: atom_id res chain seq x y z
N SER A 1 -5.94 20.50 2.92
CA SER A 1 -4.72 20.25 3.68
C SER A 1 -3.77 19.37 2.89
N ALA A 2 -2.50 19.36 3.27
CA ALA A 2 -1.50 18.51 2.63
C ALA A 2 -1.88 17.03 2.67
N ALA A 3 -2.55 16.58 3.73
CA ALA A 3 -3.03 15.22 3.84
C ALA A 3 -4.15 14.89 2.86
N SER A 4 -4.91 15.88 2.40
CA SER A 4 -6.03 15.65 1.48
C SER A 4 -5.61 15.56 0.02
N ASP A 5 -4.46 16.14 -0.33
CA ASP A 5 -4.05 16.29 -1.74
C ASP A 5 -3.05 15.23 -2.19
N VAL A 6 -2.29 14.63 -1.26
CA VAL A 6 -1.14 13.77 -1.54
C VAL A 6 -1.45 12.29 -1.30
N TYR A 7 -2.44 11.98 -0.46
CA TYR A 7 -2.72 10.62 -0.03
C TYR A 7 -4.12 10.16 -0.42
N LYS A 8 -4.25 8.90 -0.80
CA LYS A 8 -5.53 8.20 -0.76
C LYS A 8 -5.83 7.86 0.70
N ARG A 9 -7.04 8.14 1.15
CA ARG A 9 -7.39 8.19 2.57
C ARG A 9 -8.32 7.06 2.97
N GLN A 10 -8.07 6.47 4.12
CA GLN A 10 -8.90 5.43 4.72
C GLN A 10 -9.16 5.79 6.20
N PRO A 11 -10.41 6.04 6.59
CA PRO A 11 -10.74 6.26 8.01
C PRO A 11 -10.43 5.01 8.85
N ILE A 12 -9.79 5.22 9.99
CA ILE A 12 -9.50 4.16 10.98
C ILE A 12 -10.50 4.24 12.13
N SER A 13 -10.74 5.46 12.61
CA SER A 13 -11.68 5.76 13.69
C SER A 13 -12.22 7.17 13.49
N SER A 14 -12.97 7.69 14.45
CA SER A 14 -13.44 9.08 14.42
C SER A 14 -12.29 10.10 14.44
N ASN A 15 -11.12 9.71 14.93
CA ASN A 15 -9.97 10.60 15.15
C ASN A 15 -8.72 10.23 14.36
N GLN A 16 -8.74 9.14 13.60
CA GLN A 16 -7.56 8.66 12.88
C GLN A 16 -7.85 8.43 11.42
N LEU A 17 -6.91 8.84 10.59
CA LEU A 17 -6.97 8.71 9.15
C LEU A 17 -5.66 8.10 8.64
N LEU A 18 -5.77 7.03 7.86
CA LEU A 18 -4.64 6.45 7.17
C LEU A 18 -4.53 7.04 5.77
N GLY A 19 -3.35 7.47 5.39
CA GLY A 19 -3.03 7.90 4.04
C GLY A 19 -2.07 6.94 3.36
N ILE A 20 -2.30 6.68 2.08
CA ILE A 20 -1.39 5.92 1.21
C ILE A 20 -1.02 6.81 0.04
N GLY A 21 0.26 7.07 -0.14
CA GLY A 21 0.75 7.98 -1.17
C GLY A 21 2.16 7.62 -1.61
N TYR A 22 2.82 8.57 -2.21
CA TYR A 22 4.18 8.43 -2.73
C TYR A 22 5.18 8.94 -1.70
N ALA A 23 6.28 8.19 -1.53
CA ALA A 23 7.40 8.69 -0.77
C ALA A 23 8.07 9.82 -1.57
N ASP A 24 8.19 10.99 -0.97
CA ASP A 24 8.73 12.17 -1.65
C ASP A 24 10.19 12.37 -1.25
N ASP A 25 11.12 11.95 -2.09
CA ASP A 25 12.53 12.29 -1.97
C ASP A 25 13.02 13.19 -3.10
N ASN A 26 12.13 13.65 -3.97
CA ASN A 26 12.37 14.57 -5.09
C ASN A 26 13.33 14.06 -6.16
N THR A 27 13.72 12.78 -6.15
CA THR A 27 14.70 12.27 -7.10
C THR A 27 14.09 11.47 -8.24
N ASN A 28 13.09 10.63 -7.97
CA ASN A 28 12.45 9.85 -9.03
C ASN A 28 11.11 9.29 -8.54
N PRO A 29 9.97 9.80 -9.05
CA PRO A 29 8.65 9.35 -8.60
C PRO A 29 8.39 7.85 -8.82
N TYR A 30 9.14 7.21 -9.71
CA TYR A 30 8.96 5.78 -10.00
C TYR A 30 9.74 4.86 -9.06
N THR A 31 10.70 5.39 -8.30
CA THR A 31 11.56 4.59 -7.42
C THR A 31 11.38 4.93 -5.93
N ASP A 32 10.65 5.98 -5.62
CA ASP A 32 10.59 6.52 -4.27
C ASP A 32 9.78 5.65 -3.31
N GLY A 33 8.83 4.88 -3.83
CA GLY A 33 8.14 3.90 -3.02
C GLY A 33 6.74 4.29 -2.56
N ILE A 34 6.18 3.40 -1.75
CA ILE A 34 4.84 3.54 -1.19
C ILE A 34 4.99 4.12 0.22
N LYS A 35 4.32 5.23 0.48
CA LYS A 35 4.31 5.82 1.82
C LYS A 35 2.96 5.61 2.49
N PHE A 36 3.01 5.08 3.70
CA PHE A 36 1.87 4.98 4.61
C PHE A 36 2.04 6.05 5.69
N ALA A 37 0.99 6.80 5.98
CA ALA A 37 1.01 7.78 7.07
C ALA A 37 -0.28 7.69 7.87
N LEU A 38 -0.16 7.65 9.18
CA LEU A 38 -1.28 7.63 10.11
C LEU A 38 -1.38 9.00 10.74
N PHE A 39 -2.55 9.63 10.59
CA PHE A 39 -2.80 10.98 11.09
C PHE A 39 -3.78 10.95 12.26
N ASP A 40 -3.51 11.78 13.28
CA ASP A 40 -4.51 12.19 14.26
C ASP A 40 -5.23 13.40 13.69
N VAL A 41 -6.53 13.27 13.51
CA VAL A 41 -7.39 14.33 12.96
C VAL A 41 -8.43 14.79 13.99
N SER A 42 -8.17 14.59 15.28
CA SER A 42 -9.05 15.07 16.36
C SER A 42 -9.22 16.59 16.32
N ASN A 43 -8.20 17.32 15.90
CA ASN A 43 -8.30 18.74 15.58
C ASN A 43 -8.16 18.90 14.06
N PRO A 44 -9.26 19.15 13.33
CA PRO A 44 -9.20 19.28 11.87
C PRO A 44 -8.34 20.45 11.38
N GLN A 45 -8.13 21.45 12.23
CA GLN A 45 -7.31 22.62 11.90
C GLN A 45 -5.82 22.30 11.99
N LYS A 46 -5.45 21.22 12.68
CA LYS A 46 -4.04 20.88 12.92
C LYS A 46 -3.86 19.35 12.99
N PRO A 47 -3.93 18.66 11.86
CA PRO A 47 -3.63 17.24 11.82
C PRO A 47 -2.17 16.97 12.21
N THR A 48 -1.93 15.89 12.93
CA THR A 48 -0.58 15.47 13.32
C THR A 48 -0.30 14.05 12.82
N VAL A 49 0.96 13.76 12.52
CA VAL A 49 1.40 12.42 12.09
C VAL A 49 1.69 11.58 13.33
N LEU A 50 1.02 10.45 13.47
CA LEU A 50 1.25 9.49 14.55
C LEU A 50 2.33 8.47 14.18
N ASP A 51 2.34 8.02 12.93
CA ASP A 51 3.32 7.06 12.44
C ASP A 51 3.42 7.16 10.91
N SER A 52 4.55 6.73 10.38
CA SER A 52 4.73 6.60 8.93
C SER A 52 5.64 5.44 8.60
N LYS A 53 5.40 4.81 7.45
CA LYS A 53 6.22 3.73 6.89
C LYS A 53 6.43 3.97 5.41
N VAL A 54 7.60 3.59 4.90
CA VAL A 54 7.91 3.64 3.47
C VAL A 54 8.36 2.26 3.02
N ILE A 55 7.82 1.80 1.90
CA ILE A 55 8.32 0.62 1.18
C ILE A 55 9.00 1.15 -0.08
N HIS A 56 10.32 1.07 -0.11
CA HIS A 56 11.14 1.58 -1.21
C HIS A 56 11.06 0.67 -2.44
N ASN A 57 11.30 1.25 -3.60
CA ASN A 57 11.34 0.53 -4.88
C ASN A 57 10.05 -0.26 -5.16
N ALA A 58 8.93 0.32 -4.76
CA ALA A 58 7.62 -0.31 -4.90
C ALA A 58 6.58 0.71 -5.31
N THR A 59 5.57 0.26 -6.04
CA THR A 59 4.39 1.04 -6.38
C THR A 59 3.14 0.23 -6.09
N SER A 60 2.01 0.91 -5.93
CA SER A 60 0.71 0.27 -5.71
C SER A 60 -0.37 1.04 -6.46
N GLU A 61 -1.31 0.30 -7.02
CA GLU A 61 -2.55 0.89 -7.56
C GLU A 61 -3.27 1.70 -6.47
N ALA A 62 -3.14 1.32 -5.19
CA ALA A 62 -3.74 2.02 -4.05
C ALA A 62 -3.24 3.45 -3.88
N GLN A 63 -2.09 3.81 -4.45
CA GLN A 63 -1.58 5.18 -4.41
C GLN A 63 -2.44 6.12 -5.24
N ASP A 64 -3.07 5.63 -6.31
CA ASP A 64 -3.83 6.43 -7.26
C ASP A 64 -5.32 6.09 -7.27
N ASN A 65 -5.71 4.93 -6.75
CA ASN A 65 -7.07 4.44 -6.78
C ASN A 65 -7.49 3.90 -5.41
N HIS A 66 -8.33 4.65 -4.72
CA HIS A 66 -8.86 4.27 -3.40
C HIS A 66 -9.53 2.89 -3.41
N LYS A 67 -10.14 2.50 -4.52
CA LYS A 67 -10.82 1.19 -4.64
C LYS A 67 -9.87 0.00 -4.56
N ALA A 68 -8.57 0.23 -4.74
CA ALA A 68 -7.56 -0.82 -4.60
C ALA A 68 -7.19 -1.11 -3.14
N ILE A 69 -7.61 -0.26 -2.19
CA ILE A 69 -7.43 -0.50 -0.76
C ILE A 69 -8.54 -1.43 -0.29
N LEU A 70 -8.17 -2.62 0.17
CA LEU A 70 -9.13 -3.58 0.70
C LEU A 70 -9.16 -3.49 2.22
N VAL A 71 -10.36 -3.46 2.78
CA VAL A 71 -10.59 -3.44 4.23
C VAL A 71 -10.85 -4.86 4.69
N ASN A 72 -10.11 -5.33 5.70
CA ASN A 72 -10.27 -6.65 6.30
C ASN A 72 -10.45 -6.50 7.82
N GLY A 73 -11.60 -6.00 8.24
CA GLY A 73 -11.87 -5.64 9.63
C GLY A 73 -11.72 -4.13 9.86
N LYS A 74 -11.72 -3.70 11.13
CA LYS A 74 -11.74 -2.26 11.48
C LYS A 74 -10.43 -1.54 11.18
N SER A 75 -9.31 -2.24 11.31
CA SER A 75 -7.99 -1.61 11.22
C SER A 75 -6.97 -2.47 10.49
N SER A 76 -7.43 -3.45 9.71
CA SER A 76 -6.59 -4.33 8.89
C SER A 76 -6.91 -4.11 7.42
N PHE A 77 -5.88 -4.07 6.58
CA PHE A 77 -5.98 -3.67 5.19
C PHE A 77 -5.06 -4.51 4.31
N VAL A 78 -5.42 -4.58 3.03
CA VAL A 78 -4.59 -5.20 2.00
C VAL A 78 -4.52 -4.26 0.81
N ILE A 79 -3.33 -4.11 0.25
CA ILE A 79 -3.13 -3.41 -1.02
C ILE A 79 -2.32 -4.28 -1.98
N PRO A 80 -2.56 -4.15 -3.29
CA PRO A 80 -1.67 -4.75 -4.28
C PRO A 80 -0.38 -3.95 -4.37
N TYR A 81 0.71 -4.57 -4.86
CA TYR A 81 1.93 -3.82 -5.10
C TYR A 81 2.79 -4.48 -6.16
N GLU A 82 3.68 -3.67 -6.71
CA GLU A 82 4.75 -4.09 -7.59
C GLU A 82 6.07 -3.74 -6.93
N ASP A 83 7.00 -4.69 -6.96
CA ASP A 83 8.38 -4.50 -6.53
C ASP A 83 9.20 -4.29 -7.78
N VAL A 84 9.81 -3.11 -7.92
CA VAL A 84 10.46 -2.68 -9.15
C VAL A 84 11.93 -2.37 -8.88
N ASN A 85 12.82 -3.14 -9.48
CA ASN A 85 14.24 -2.84 -9.47
C ASN A 85 14.67 -2.27 -10.82
N PHE A 86 15.44 -1.18 -10.78
CA PHE A 86 16.02 -0.56 -11.96
C PHE A 86 17.54 -0.77 -11.95
N GLU A 87 18.07 -1.19 -13.08
CA GLU A 87 19.53 -1.22 -13.34
C GLU A 87 19.78 -0.57 -14.69
N ASN A 88 20.70 0.39 -14.73
CA ASN A 88 21.09 1.11 -15.96
C ASN A 88 19.89 1.69 -16.73
N GLY A 89 18.86 2.18 -15.98
CA GLY A 89 17.65 2.75 -16.58
C GLY A 89 16.62 1.75 -17.06
N TYR A 90 16.86 0.46 -16.87
CA TYR A 90 15.94 -0.61 -17.25
C TYR A 90 15.32 -1.28 -16.03
N THR A 91 14.05 -1.67 -16.14
CA THR A 91 13.38 -2.48 -15.14
C THR A 91 13.91 -3.90 -15.15
N VAL A 92 14.42 -4.37 -14.01
CA VAL A 92 14.83 -5.74 -13.79
C VAL A 92 14.09 -6.32 -12.60
N ASN A 93 13.82 -7.63 -12.61
CA ASN A 93 13.16 -8.35 -11.51
C ASN A 93 11.83 -7.74 -11.08
N LEU A 94 10.96 -7.49 -12.05
CA LEU A 94 9.59 -7.03 -11.75
C LEU A 94 8.83 -8.14 -11.03
N LYS A 95 8.24 -7.80 -9.87
CA LYS A 95 7.41 -8.71 -9.09
C LYS A 95 6.07 -8.05 -8.79
N ALA A 96 5.03 -8.86 -8.72
CA ALA A 96 3.69 -8.42 -8.32
C ALA A 96 3.20 -9.23 -7.14
N GLY A 97 2.49 -8.58 -6.24
CA GLY A 97 1.99 -9.21 -5.04
C GLY A 97 1.05 -8.34 -4.24
N SER A 98 0.95 -8.65 -2.96
CA SER A 98 0.07 -7.93 -2.04
C SER A 98 0.77 -7.68 -0.70
N ILE A 99 0.34 -6.61 -0.04
CA ILE A 99 0.79 -6.22 1.29
C ILE A 99 -0.41 -6.23 2.21
N ALA A 100 -0.32 -7.00 3.31
CA ALA A 100 -1.28 -6.96 4.40
C ALA A 100 -0.67 -6.17 5.55
N PHE A 101 -1.45 -5.25 6.10
CA PHE A 101 -1.00 -4.39 7.19
C PHE A 101 -2.16 -4.06 8.12
N GLU A 102 -1.83 -3.66 9.33
CA GLU A 102 -2.81 -3.24 10.33
C GLU A 102 -2.36 -1.97 11.03
N VAL A 103 -3.35 -1.23 11.53
CA VAL A 103 -3.11 -0.09 12.43
C VAL A 103 -3.47 -0.54 13.84
N LYS A 104 -2.50 -0.50 14.74
CA LYS A 104 -2.68 -0.89 16.14
C LYS A 104 -1.76 -0.04 17.01
N ASP A 105 -2.30 0.45 18.14
CA ASP A 105 -1.56 1.25 19.12
C ASP A 105 -0.85 2.45 18.48
N ASN A 106 -1.55 3.15 17.58
CA ASN A 106 -1.05 4.30 16.82
C ASN A 106 0.16 3.98 15.93
N LYS A 107 0.30 2.73 15.52
CA LYS A 107 1.37 2.26 14.65
C LYS A 107 0.82 1.53 13.44
N ILE A 108 1.55 1.66 12.34
CA ILE A 108 1.32 0.90 11.11
C ILE A 108 2.23 -0.33 11.16
N ASN A 109 1.64 -1.52 11.15
CA ASN A 109 2.38 -2.77 11.19
C ASN A 109 2.13 -3.56 9.91
N ILE A 110 3.18 -3.77 9.13
CA ILE A 110 3.11 -4.62 7.94
C ILE A 110 3.20 -6.07 8.42
N SER A 111 2.09 -6.80 8.31
CA SER A 111 2.01 -8.19 8.79
C SER A 111 2.52 -9.17 7.76
N LYS A 112 2.32 -8.90 6.46
CA LYS A 112 2.85 -9.73 5.39
C LYS A 112 3.03 -8.92 4.11
N LYS A 113 4.14 -9.18 3.43
CA LYS A 113 4.47 -8.63 2.12
C LYS A 113 4.99 -9.76 1.26
N TYR A 114 4.31 -10.06 0.16
CA TYR A 114 4.67 -11.19 -0.69
C TYR A 114 4.45 -10.85 -2.16
N ALA A 115 5.49 -11.06 -2.96
CA ALA A 115 5.46 -10.83 -4.39
C ALA A 115 6.26 -11.90 -5.11
N THR A 116 5.85 -12.24 -6.33
CA THR A 116 6.53 -13.19 -7.18
C THR A 116 6.79 -12.57 -8.55
N LYS A 117 7.79 -13.08 -9.25
CA LYS A 117 8.23 -12.57 -10.55
C LYS A 117 7.10 -12.63 -11.58
N VAL A 118 6.95 -11.54 -12.34
CA VAL A 118 6.07 -11.45 -13.49
C VAL A 118 6.87 -10.97 -14.70
N LEU A 119 6.43 -11.32 -15.90
CA LEU A 119 7.11 -10.96 -17.15
C LEU A 119 6.82 -9.53 -17.57
N SER A 120 5.63 -9.05 -17.25
CA SER A 120 5.20 -7.69 -17.54
C SER A 120 4.21 -7.25 -16.46
N SER A 121 4.08 -5.94 -16.29
CA SER A 121 3.11 -5.39 -15.35
C SER A 121 1.95 -4.75 -16.11
N ASP A 122 0.76 -5.10 -15.68
CA ASP A 122 -0.47 -4.43 -16.03
C ASP A 122 -1.09 -3.89 -14.74
N ILE A 123 -2.39 -3.73 -14.64
CA ILE A 123 -3.03 -3.31 -13.39
C ILE A 123 -2.97 -4.47 -12.39
N VAL A 124 -2.27 -4.25 -11.26
CA VAL A 124 -2.16 -5.24 -10.18
C VAL A 124 -3.26 -4.96 -9.16
N ARG A 125 -4.06 -5.97 -8.86
CA ARG A 125 -5.17 -5.89 -7.91
C ARG A 125 -5.14 -7.06 -6.94
N SER A 126 -5.60 -6.79 -5.72
CA SER A 126 -5.74 -7.81 -4.68
C SER A 126 -7.21 -8.12 -4.45
N THR A 127 -7.50 -9.35 -4.05
CA THR A 127 -8.83 -9.80 -3.62
C THR A 127 -8.67 -10.62 -2.35
N ILE A 128 -9.60 -10.46 -1.42
CA ILE A 128 -9.67 -11.27 -0.20
C ILE A 128 -10.83 -12.24 -0.35
N PHE A 129 -10.54 -13.52 -0.18
CA PHE A 129 -11.55 -14.55 -0.19
C PHE A 129 -11.13 -15.67 0.78
N ASP A 130 -12.05 -16.08 1.65
CA ASP A 130 -11.85 -17.19 2.60
C ASP A 130 -10.54 -17.07 3.39
N ASN A 131 -10.31 -15.87 3.94
CA ASN A 131 -9.15 -15.52 4.77
C ASN A 131 -7.80 -15.68 4.06
N ALA A 132 -7.79 -15.50 2.76
CA ALA A 132 -6.58 -15.49 1.93
C ALA A 132 -6.59 -14.29 1.01
N VAL A 133 -5.40 -13.83 0.65
CA VAL A 133 -5.21 -12.75 -0.30
C VAL A 133 -4.76 -13.34 -1.62
N TYR A 134 -5.41 -12.93 -2.70
CA TYR A 134 -5.08 -13.32 -4.07
C TYR A 134 -4.64 -12.09 -4.84
N THR A 135 -3.52 -12.21 -5.55
CA THR A 135 -3.00 -11.13 -6.39
C THR A 135 -3.23 -11.47 -7.86
N PHE A 136 -3.70 -10.47 -8.60
CA PHE A 136 -3.95 -10.55 -10.04
C PHE A 136 -3.15 -9.46 -10.75
N ASN A 137 -2.65 -9.79 -11.91
CA ASN A 137 -1.92 -8.88 -12.80
C ASN A 137 -2.64 -8.87 -14.15
N GLY A 138 -3.31 -7.75 -14.48
CA GLY A 138 -4.11 -7.65 -15.70
C GLY A 138 -5.23 -8.69 -15.79
N GLY A 139 -5.78 -9.09 -14.63
CA GLY A 139 -6.84 -10.10 -14.57
C GLY A 139 -6.33 -11.53 -14.47
N GLU A 140 -5.03 -11.76 -14.58
CA GLU A 140 -4.44 -13.10 -14.43
C GLU A 140 -3.96 -13.34 -13.00
N TYR A 141 -4.21 -14.52 -12.48
CA TYR A 141 -3.75 -14.92 -11.15
C TYR A 141 -2.22 -14.99 -11.11
N VAL A 142 -1.62 -14.41 -10.07
CA VAL A 142 -0.18 -14.40 -9.87
C VAL A 142 0.22 -15.24 -8.65
N ASN A 143 -0.31 -14.92 -7.49
CA ASN A 143 0.03 -15.60 -6.24
C ASN A 143 -1.06 -15.37 -5.17
N SER A 144 -0.89 -16.04 -4.04
CA SER A 144 -1.76 -15.89 -2.90
C SER A 144 -1.02 -16.15 -1.60
N PHE A 145 -1.58 -15.68 -0.50
CA PHE A 145 -1.11 -16.04 0.83
C PHE A 145 -2.27 -16.01 1.83
N SER A 146 -2.11 -16.80 2.92
CA SER A 146 -3.09 -16.83 4.00
C SER A 146 -2.94 -15.60 4.88
N LEU A 147 -4.08 -15.07 5.36
CA LEU A 147 -4.12 -14.05 6.40
C LEU A 147 -4.07 -14.64 7.80
N GLU A 148 -4.18 -15.95 7.93
CA GLU A 148 -4.01 -16.64 9.20
C GLU A 148 -2.54 -16.75 9.59
N ASN A 149 -2.28 -16.65 10.86
CA ASN A 149 -0.96 -16.82 11.43
C ASN A 149 -0.66 -18.32 11.69
#